data_9b62d05244b6b91231ab727f48a5e544
#
_entry.id   9b62d05244b6b91231ab727f48a5e544
#
_cell.length_a   1.000
_cell.length_b   1.000
_cell.length_c   1.000
_cell.angle_alpha   90.00
_cell.angle_beta   90.00
_cell.angle_gamma   90.00
#
_symmetry.space_group_name_H-M   'P 1'
#
loop_
_entity.id
_entity.type
_entity.pdbx_description
1 polymer ?
#
loop_
_entity_poly.entity_id
_entity_poly.type
_entity_poly.pdbx_seq_one_letter_code
_entity_poly.pdbx_strand_id
1 'polypeptide(L)'
;MNDAIRQILKDHARLPVDAQTLPGNDDLYQAGMTSHASVNVMLALEDHFDVEFPDRMLTRSVFESIASIEAALTELRAEATVR
;
A
#
# COMPACT_ATOMS: atom_id res chain seq x y z
N MET A 1 -6.44 1.18 -9.83
CA MET A 1 -5.94 1.05 -8.44
C MET A 1 -4.50 0.55 -8.37
N ASN A 2 -4.20 -0.56 -9.05
CA ASN A 2 -2.85 -1.14 -9.01
C ASN A 2 -1.76 -0.17 -9.46
N ASP A 3 -1.98 0.54 -10.57
CA ASP A 3 -1.00 1.51 -11.08
C ASP A 3 -0.73 2.63 -10.09
N ALA A 4 -1.77 3.11 -9.42
CA ALA A 4 -1.63 4.18 -8.43
C ALA A 4 -0.83 3.69 -7.21
N ILE A 5 -1.06 2.46 -6.76
CA ILE A 5 -0.31 1.86 -5.67
C ILE A 5 1.17 1.76 -6.05
N ARG A 6 1.47 1.30 -7.25
CA ARG A 6 2.86 1.17 -7.73
C ARG A 6 3.55 2.53 -7.82
N GLN A 7 2.84 3.55 -8.28
CA GLN A 7 3.39 4.90 -8.36
C GLN A 7 3.69 5.46 -6.96
N ILE A 8 2.79 5.22 -6.01
CA ILE A 8 2.99 5.65 -4.63
C ILE A 8 4.20 4.94 -4.01
N LEU A 9 4.34 3.64 -4.25
CA LEU A 9 5.52 2.91 -3.78
C LEU A 9 6.81 3.46 -4.38
N LYS A 10 6.78 3.78 -5.67
CA LYS A 10 7.94 4.37 -6.35
C LYS A 10 8.35 5.69 -5.69
N ASP A 11 7.37 6.52 -5.36
CA ASP A 11 7.63 7.85 -4.83
C ASP A 11 7.97 7.86 -3.34
N HIS A 12 7.43 6.94 -2.56
CA HIS A 12 7.49 7.00 -1.10
C HIS A 12 8.20 5.84 -0.41
N ALA A 13 8.22 4.65 -1.01
CA ALA A 13 8.84 3.49 -0.38
C ALA A 13 10.36 3.44 -0.54
N ARG A 14 10.89 4.14 -1.54
CA ARG A 14 12.33 4.22 -1.83
C ARG A 14 12.97 2.84 -2.00
N LEU A 15 12.28 1.97 -2.74
CA LEU A 15 12.79 0.63 -3.00
C LEU A 15 13.99 0.68 -3.94
N PRO A 16 15.00 -0.21 -3.75
CA PRO A 16 16.12 -0.31 -4.69
C PRO A 16 15.75 -0.97 -6.01
N VAL A 17 14.50 -1.44 -6.14
CA VAL A 17 13.97 -2.07 -7.34
C VAL A 17 12.82 -1.26 -7.90
N ASP A 18 12.49 -1.49 -9.18
CA ASP A 18 11.40 -0.76 -9.85
C ASP A 18 10.05 -1.29 -9.39
N ALA A 19 9.30 -0.45 -8.66
CA ALA A 19 7.97 -0.81 -8.18
C ALA A 19 6.98 -1.08 -9.31
N GLN A 20 7.24 -0.54 -10.50
CA GLN A 20 6.35 -0.74 -11.66
C GLN A 20 6.41 -2.16 -12.19
N THR A 21 7.53 -2.85 -12.01
CA THR A 21 7.74 -4.21 -12.53
C THR A 21 7.72 -5.27 -11.45
N LEU A 22 7.59 -4.86 -10.18
CA LEU A 22 7.59 -5.80 -9.06
C LEU A 22 6.35 -6.69 -9.09
N PRO A 23 6.50 -8.03 -8.94
CA PRO A 23 5.32 -8.89 -8.84
C PRO A 23 4.43 -8.49 -7.67
N GLY A 24 3.11 -8.55 -7.88
CA GLY A 24 2.15 -8.09 -6.89
C GLY A 24 2.17 -8.84 -5.57
N ASN A 25 2.67 -10.08 -5.57
CA ASN A 25 2.74 -10.92 -4.36
C ASN A 25 4.10 -10.86 -3.67
N ASP A 26 5.07 -10.15 -4.21
CA ASP A 26 6.39 -10.03 -3.59
C ASP A 26 6.32 -9.24 -2.31
N ASP A 27 7.10 -9.67 -1.32
CA ASP A 27 7.17 -8.99 -0.02
C ASP A 27 7.95 -7.68 -0.17
N LEU A 28 7.27 -6.57 0.04
CA LEU A 28 7.86 -5.25 -0.09
C LEU A 28 8.97 -5.00 0.94
N TYR A 29 8.83 -5.55 2.15
CA TYR A 29 9.87 -5.43 3.18
C TYR A 29 11.12 -6.19 2.77
N GLN A 30 10.96 -7.35 2.15
CA GLN A 30 12.08 -8.11 1.59
C GLN A 30 12.73 -7.37 0.43
N ALA A 31 11.94 -6.61 -0.32
CA ALA A 31 12.45 -5.81 -1.43
C ALA A 31 13.20 -4.56 -0.97
N GLY A 32 13.09 -4.20 0.31
CA GLY A 32 13.83 -3.07 0.87
C GLY A 32 12.99 -1.98 1.53
N MET A 33 11.68 -2.15 1.61
CA MET A 33 10.83 -1.16 2.28
C MET A 33 11.03 -1.22 3.79
N THR A 34 11.37 -0.08 4.39
CA THR A 34 11.51 0.02 5.84
C THR A 34 10.16 0.29 6.50
N SER A 35 10.08 0.06 7.82
CA SER A 35 8.87 0.40 8.58
C SER A 35 8.53 1.88 8.47
N HIS A 36 9.56 2.73 8.46
CA HIS A 36 9.36 4.17 8.31
C HIS A 36 8.78 4.50 6.93
N ALA A 37 9.32 3.88 5.88
CA ALA A 37 8.82 4.09 4.52
C ALA A 37 7.37 3.61 4.38
N SER A 38 7.00 2.51 5.06
CA SER A 38 5.63 2.00 4.99
C SER A 38 4.61 2.98 5.57
N VAL A 39 5.00 3.76 6.58
CA VAL A 39 4.13 4.82 7.12
C VAL A 39 3.91 5.90 6.08
N ASN A 40 4.95 6.31 5.37
CA ASN A 40 4.84 7.30 4.30
C ASN A 40 3.95 6.79 3.16
N VAL A 41 4.07 5.51 2.82
CA VAL A 41 3.22 4.87 1.82
C VAL A 41 1.76 4.88 2.29
N MET A 42 1.51 4.51 3.53
CA MET A 42 0.17 4.51 4.11
C MET A 42 -0.48 5.90 4.00
N LEU A 43 0.24 6.94 4.41
CA LEU A 43 -0.30 8.30 4.38
C LEU A 43 -0.59 8.75 2.94
N ALA A 44 0.28 8.40 2.00
CA ALA A 44 0.06 8.73 0.60
C ALA A 44 -1.15 7.99 0.02
N LEU A 45 -1.35 6.74 0.42
CA LEU A 45 -2.52 5.96 -0.01
C LEU A 45 -3.81 6.57 0.54
N GLU A 46 -3.80 6.97 1.81
CA GLU A 46 -4.97 7.61 2.43
C GLU A 46 -5.35 8.88 1.69
N ASP A 47 -4.35 9.68 1.35
CA ASP A 47 -4.58 10.94 0.65
C ASP A 47 -5.05 10.71 -0.79
N HIS A 48 -4.41 9.80 -1.50
CA HIS A 48 -4.74 9.55 -2.91
C HIS A 48 -6.13 8.94 -3.10
N PHE A 49 -6.48 7.98 -2.24
CA PHE A 49 -7.76 7.26 -2.35
C PHE A 49 -8.86 7.82 -1.47
N ASP A 50 -8.55 8.87 -0.71
CA ASP A 50 -9.51 9.51 0.20
C ASP A 50 -10.13 8.50 1.17
N VAL A 51 -9.28 7.72 1.82
CA VAL A 51 -9.67 6.70 2.80
C VAL A 51 -8.82 6.84 4.06
N GLU A 52 -9.23 6.19 5.13
CA GLU A 52 -8.47 6.14 6.37
C GLU A 52 -8.35 4.69 6.82
N PHE A 53 -7.12 4.24 7.00
CA PHE A 53 -6.87 2.87 7.47
C PHE A 53 -7.21 2.77 8.96
N PRO A 54 -8.15 1.90 9.34
CA PRO A 54 -8.45 1.67 10.77
C PRO A 54 -7.30 0.91 11.43
N ASP A 55 -7.23 0.99 12.76
CA ASP A 55 -6.16 0.35 13.53
C ASP A 55 -5.99 -1.13 13.19
N ARG A 56 -7.08 -1.84 12.94
CA ARG A 56 -7.03 -3.28 12.60
C ARG A 56 -6.27 -3.56 11.32
N MET A 57 -6.11 -2.56 10.47
CA MET A 57 -5.38 -2.67 9.21
C MET A 57 -3.96 -2.13 9.27
N LEU A 58 -3.56 -1.56 10.40
CA LEU A 58 -2.21 -1.01 10.56
C LEU A 58 -1.25 -2.13 11.00
N THR A 59 -1.11 -3.13 10.13
CA THR A 59 -0.28 -4.31 10.39
C THR A 59 0.68 -4.55 9.23
N ARG A 60 1.76 -5.27 9.52
CA ARG A 60 2.73 -5.64 8.50
C ARG A 60 2.07 -6.41 7.35
N SER A 61 1.13 -7.29 7.66
CA SER A 61 0.50 -8.13 6.63
C SER A 61 -0.29 -7.34 5.60
N VAL A 62 -0.83 -6.17 5.97
CA VAL A 62 -1.55 -5.31 5.02
C VAL A 62 -0.58 -4.66 4.04
N PHE A 63 0.59 -4.22 4.50
CA PHE A 63 1.52 -3.45 3.69
C PHE A 63 2.66 -4.28 3.10
N GLU A 64 2.63 -5.59 3.26
CA GLU A 64 3.75 -6.44 2.81
C GLU A 64 3.80 -6.70 1.31
N SER A 65 2.69 -6.50 0.59
CA SER A 65 2.68 -6.69 -0.86
C SER A 65 1.68 -5.75 -1.53
N ILE A 66 1.87 -5.55 -2.83
CA ILE A 66 0.93 -4.74 -3.62
C ILE A 66 -0.46 -5.38 -3.58
N ALA A 67 -0.53 -6.71 -3.67
CA ALA A 67 -1.79 -7.44 -3.63
C ALA A 67 -2.52 -7.23 -2.30
N SER A 68 -1.81 -7.27 -1.17
CA SER A 68 -2.43 -7.08 0.14
C SER A 68 -2.89 -5.63 0.35
N ILE A 69 -2.14 -4.66 -0.16
CA ILE A 69 -2.54 -3.26 -0.12
C ILE A 69 -3.80 -3.05 -0.95
N GLU A 70 -3.84 -3.61 -2.15
CA GLU A 70 -5.01 -3.51 -3.03
C GLU A 70 -6.25 -4.12 -2.39
N ALA A 71 -6.11 -5.28 -1.75
CA ALA A 71 -7.22 -5.93 -1.06
C ALA A 71 -7.75 -5.05 0.09
N ALA A 72 -6.84 -4.44 0.86
CA ALA A 72 -7.24 -3.56 1.96
C ALA A 72 -7.97 -2.31 1.45
N LEU A 73 -7.47 -1.69 0.39
CA LEU A 73 -8.10 -0.52 -0.20
C LEU A 73 -9.47 -0.86 -0.77
N THR A 74 -9.61 -2.01 -1.39
CA THR A 74 -10.88 -2.48 -1.93
C THR A 74 -11.91 -2.65 -0.81
N GLU A 75 -11.49 -3.24 0.31
CA GLU A 75 -12.34 -3.39 1.49
C GLU A 75 -12.79 -2.04 2.04
N LEU A 76 -11.88 -1.11 2.19
CA LEU A 76 -12.19 0.22 2.73
C LEU A 76 -13.15 0.99 1.82
N ARG A 77 -12.95 0.91 0.52
CA ARG A 77 -13.82 1.57 -0.43
C ARG A 77 -15.21 0.95 -0.46
N ALA A 78 -15.30 -0.36 -0.30
CA ALA A 78 -16.58 -1.06 -0.22
C ALA A 78 -17.35 -0.65 1.04
N GLU A 79 -16.66 -0.55 2.19
CA GLU A 79 -17.26 -0.07 3.43
C GLU A 79 -17.80 1.34 3.29
N ALA A 80 -17.05 2.23 2.63
CA ALA A 80 -17.47 3.60 2.40
C ALA A 80 -18.69 3.66 1.48
N THR A 81 -18.78 2.77 0.51
CA THR A 81 -19.88 2.72 -0.46
C THR A 81 -21.19 2.25 0.18
N VAL A 82 -21.12 1.43 1.20
CA VAL A 82 -22.30 0.83 1.85
C VAL A 82 -23.09 1.87 2.69
N ARG A 83 -22.51 2.99 3.00
CA ARG A 83 -23.14 4.01 3.83
C ARG A 83 -24.14 4.87 3.07
#